data_99447c8df3ca8b406d08fa248041cded
#
_entry.id   99447c8df3ca8b406d08fa248041cded
#
_cell.length_a   1.000
_cell.length_b   1.000
_cell.length_c   1.000
_cell.angle_alpha   90.00
_cell.angle_beta   90.00
_cell.angle_gamma   90.00
#
_symmetry.space_group_name_H-M   'P 1'
#
loop_
_entity.id
_entity.type
_entity.pdbx_description
1 polymer ?
#
loop_
_entity_poly.entity_id
_entity_poly.type
_entity_poly.pdbx_seq_one_letter_code
_entity_poly.pdbx_strand_id
1 'polypeptide(L)'
;MSRDEFSKAVKDVLAMRVAFRCANPTCATQTTGPHSEANRFVNLGVASHITAASPSGPRYDTTFTPSQRSSIENAVWLCQRCAKLVDNDASKYTVDVLAGWKVTAEANAMRSLFGNPDSEFLPQPVSAKHVPIPNIGGLTYDEARTLLLKAGWQPRMNHWTYASKSDMKYGNGLHFWEKGYHEIRQAMGTGMGLCSFAFEDVYGNQLIVVTAGEVIEEINATAHVWRWYFETNEQRA
;
A
#
# COMPACT_ATOMS: atom_id res chain seq x y z
N MET A 1 17.24 11.73 35.57
CA MET A 1 15.81 11.63 35.23
C MET A 1 15.62 10.36 34.39
N SER A 2 14.59 9.57 34.68
CA SER A 2 14.26 8.37 33.90
C SER A 2 13.83 8.78 32.50
N ARG A 3 14.25 8.05 31.48
CA ARG A 3 13.83 8.20 30.08
C ARG A 3 12.50 7.45 29.91
N ASP A 4 11.49 8.07 29.28
CA ASP A 4 10.19 7.47 29.05
C ASP A 4 10.27 6.48 27.86
N GLU A 5 10.75 5.26 28.12
CA GLU A 5 10.98 4.22 27.11
C GLU A 5 9.70 3.50 26.69
N PHE A 6 9.63 3.10 25.44
CA PHE A 6 8.55 2.24 24.94
C PHE A 6 8.62 0.84 25.54
N SER A 7 7.48 0.30 25.94
CA SER A 7 7.39 -1.11 26.35
C SER A 7 7.71 -2.06 25.20
N LYS A 8 8.04 -3.31 25.51
CA LYS A 8 8.25 -4.34 24.48
C LYS A 8 7.01 -4.50 23.61
N ALA A 9 5.82 -4.50 24.20
CA ALA A 9 4.56 -4.64 23.47
C ALA A 9 4.36 -3.49 22.46
N VAL A 10 4.65 -2.26 22.84
CA VAL A 10 4.59 -1.10 21.91
C VAL A 10 5.56 -1.26 20.75
N LYS A 11 6.81 -1.67 21.03
CA LYS A 11 7.83 -1.90 19.99
C LYS A 11 7.42 -2.99 19.02
N ASP A 12 6.89 -4.10 19.52
CA ASP A 12 6.46 -5.24 18.72
C ASP A 12 5.27 -4.84 17.80
N VAL A 13 4.24 -4.20 18.33
CA VAL A 13 3.09 -3.74 17.54
C VAL A 13 3.52 -2.70 16.51
N LEU A 14 4.35 -1.74 16.89
CA LEU A 14 4.85 -0.70 15.97
C LEU A 14 5.59 -1.31 14.77
N ALA A 15 6.47 -2.28 15.00
CA ALA A 15 7.20 -3.00 13.96
C ALA A 15 6.26 -3.76 13.01
N MET A 16 5.28 -4.47 13.56
CA MET A 16 4.29 -5.24 12.79
C MET A 16 3.43 -4.33 11.91
N ARG A 17 3.00 -3.16 12.42
CA ARG A 17 2.16 -2.20 11.68
C ARG A 17 2.81 -1.67 10.41
N VAL A 18 4.14 -1.70 10.32
CA VAL A 18 4.89 -1.31 9.12
C VAL A 18 5.56 -2.51 8.42
N ALA A 19 5.06 -3.74 8.67
CA ALA A 19 5.63 -4.98 8.14
C ALA A 19 7.16 -5.08 8.31
N PHE A 20 7.67 -4.63 9.46
CA PHE A 20 9.11 -4.56 9.79
C PHE A 20 9.95 -3.75 8.78
N ARG A 21 9.37 -2.77 8.10
CA ARG A 21 10.08 -1.86 7.19
C ARG A 21 10.37 -0.52 7.85
N CYS A 22 11.49 0.10 7.47
CA CYS A 22 11.80 1.46 7.90
C CYS A 22 10.75 2.44 7.36
N ALA A 23 10.15 3.25 8.26
CA ALA A 23 9.10 4.21 7.90
C ALA A 23 9.60 5.40 7.06
N ASN A 24 10.92 5.64 7.00
CA ASN A 24 11.46 6.65 6.09
C ASN A 24 11.16 6.26 4.63
N PRO A 25 10.35 7.03 3.89
CA PRO A 25 9.87 6.67 2.56
C PRO A 25 11.00 6.54 1.51
N THR A 26 12.11 7.25 1.70
CA THR A 26 13.28 7.14 0.82
C THR A 26 14.21 5.97 1.17
N CYS A 27 13.96 5.29 2.29
CA CYS A 27 14.72 4.14 2.75
C CYS A 27 13.94 2.84 2.59
N ALA A 28 12.76 2.74 3.22
CA ALA A 28 11.83 1.60 3.21
C ALA A 28 12.49 0.20 3.36
N THR A 29 13.73 0.14 3.88
CA THR A 29 14.50 -1.10 3.98
C THR A 29 13.85 -2.06 4.98
N GLN A 30 13.94 -3.37 4.70
CA GLN A 30 13.56 -4.42 5.65
C GLN A 30 14.46 -4.36 6.89
N THR A 31 13.87 -4.40 8.08
CA THR A 31 14.61 -4.29 9.35
C THR A 31 14.75 -5.61 10.10
N THR A 32 14.12 -6.66 9.63
CA THR A 32 14.20 -8.01 10.23
C THR A 32 14.51 -9.05 9.16
N GLY A 33 15.14 -10.15 9.57
CA GLY A 33 15.47 -11.26 8.69
C GLY A 33 15.82 -12.51 9.47
N PRO A 34 16.07 -13.66 8.78
CA PRO A 34 16.42 -14.89 9.41
C PRO A 34 17.78 -14.83 10.08
N HIS A 35 17.93 -15.51 11.21
CA HIS A 35 19.20 -15.80 11.86
C HIS A 35 19.74 -17.13 11.35
N SER A 36 21.04 -17.41 11.52
CA SER A 36 21.64 -18.71 11.17
C SER A 36 21.05 -19.87 11.98
N GLU A 37 20.62 -19.61 13.21
CA GLU A 37 19.87 -20.57 14.03
C GLU A 37 18.36 -20.44 13.73
N ALA A 38 17.70 -21.55 13.40
CA ALA A 38 16.32 -21.57 12.90
C ALA A 38 15.26 -20.99 13.85
N ASN A 39 15.51 -20.98 15.15
CA ASN A 39 14.59 -20.46 16.18
C ASN A 39 14.85 -19.00 16.55
N ARG A 40 15.71 -18.29 15.81
CA ARG A 40 16.10 -16.87 16.05
C ARG A 40 15.89 -16.02 14.82
N PHE A 41 15.91 -14.71 15.01
CA PHE A 41 15.84 -13.71 13.94
C PHE A 41 16.83 -12.55 14.20
N VAL A 42 17.21 -11.86 13.15
CA VAL A 42 17.95 -10.61 13.21
C VAL A 42 16.96 -9.45 13.17
N ASN A 43 17.15 -8.46 14.04
CA ASN A 43 16.37 -7.23 14.03
C ASN A 43 17.29 -6.00 14.09
N LEU A 44 17.23 -5.18 13.06
CA LEU A 44 17.96 -3.91 12.90
C LEU A 44 17.02 -2.69 12.99
N GLY A 45 15.75 -2.93 13.34
CA GLY A 45 14.75 -1.89 13.53
C GLY A 45 14.77 -1.31 14.94
N VAL A 46 14.38 -0.06 15.03
CA VAL A 46 14.35 0.73 16.28
C VAL A 46 13.04 1.48 16.36
N ALA A 47 12.39 1.44 17.51
CA ALA A 47 11.30 2.35 17.84
C ALA A 47 11.89 3.71 18.23
N SER A 48 11.81 4.70 17.36
CA SER A 48 12.30 6.06 17.59
C SER A 48 11.18 6.95 18.08
N HIS A 49 11.50 7.87 19.01
CA HIS A 49 10.54 8.85 19.47
C HIS A 49 10.34 9.97 18.43
N ILE A 50 9.08 10.30 18.15
CA ILE A 50 8.70 11.46 17.33
C ILE A 50 9.00 12.73 18.14
N THR A 51 8.49 12.80 19.37
CA THR A 51 8.79 13.83 20.39
C THR A 51 9.61 13.17 21.47
N ALA A 52 10.77 13.74 21.81
CA ALA A 52 11.78 13.07 22.65
C ALA A 52 11.26 12.54 24.00
N ALA A 53 11.87 11.46 24.44
CA ALA A 53 11.58 10.78 25.71
C ALA A 53 12.09 11.56 26.97
N SER A 54 12.93 12.58 26.77
CA SER A 54 13.54 13.34 27.88
C SER A 54 13.82 14.78 27.47
N PRO A 55 13.93 15.73 28.45
CA PRO A 55 14.06 17.18 28.21
C PRO A 55 15.25 17.58 27.31
N SER A 56 16.32 16.82 27.30
CA SER A 56 17.52 17.12 26.49
C SER A 56 17.48 16.46 25.08
N GLY A 57 16.42 15.75 24.76
CA GLY A 57 16.30 15.06 23.48
C GLY A 57 15.76 15.95 22.37
N PRO A 58 15.96 15.56 21.09
CA PRO A 58 15.47 16.30 19.94
C PRO A 58 13.93 16.35 19.92
N ARG A 59 13.35 17.49 19.54
CA ARG A 59 11.88 17.69 19.42
C ARG A 59 11.13 17.46 20.72
N TYR A 60 11.75 17.74 21.89
CA TYR A 60 11.09 17.58 23.19
C TYR A 60 9.93 18.56 23.35
N ASP A 61 8.81 18.06 23.83
CA ASP A 61 7.61 18.85 24.13
C ASP A 61 7.27 18.73 25.62
N THR A 62 7.26 19.86 26.31
CA THR A 62 6.96 19.95 27.75
C THR A 62 5.50 19.67 28.08
N THR A 63 4.60 19.78 27.13
CA THR A 63 3.17 19.54 27.30
C THR A 63 2.82 18.06 27.37
N PHE A 64 3.69 17.18 26.84
CA PHE A 64 3.46 15.74 26.86
C PHE A 64 3.68 15.17 28.27
N THR A 65 2.72 14.34 28.68
CA THR A 65 2.87 13.50 29.89
C THR A 65 3.82 12.32 29.61
N PRO A 66 4.40 11.70 30.65
CA PRO A 66 5.22 10.48 30.51
C PRO A 66 4.48 9.35 29.74
N SER A 67 3.19 9.19 29.99
CA SER A 67 2.35 8.20 29.29
C SER A 67 2.23 8.50 27.79
N GLN A 68 2.04 9.75 27.40
CA GLN A 68 2.00 10.17 26.00
C GLN A 68 3.36 9.98 25.32
N ARG A 69 4.47 10.30 26.02
CA ARG A 69 5.82 10.10 25.47
C ARG A 69 6.15 8.64 25.20
N SER A 70 5.67 7.71 26.04
CA SER A 70 5.88 6.26 25.88
C SER A 70 4.78 5.54 25.08
N SER A 71 3.83 6.29 24.52
CA SER A 71 2.73 5.73 23.74
C SER A 71 3.14 5.40 22.29
N ILE A 72 2.40 4.51 21.65
CA ILE A 72 2.65 4.12 20.26
C ILE A 72 2.42 5.28 19.28
N GLU A 73 1.57 6.25 19.63
CA GLU A 73 1.31 7.46 18.84
C GLU A 73 2.57 8.30 18.68
N ASN A 74 3.41 8.35 19.72
CA ASN A 74 4.68 9.08 19.74
C ASN A 74 5.86 8.24 19.19
N ALA A 75 5.62 7.10 18.59
CA ALA A 75 6.64 6.18 18.10
C ALA A 75 6.62 6.07 16.58
N VAL A 76 7.80 6.01 15.94
CA VAL A 76 8.01 5.69 14.54
C VAL A 76 9.04 4.57 14.40
N TRP A 77 8.79 3.57 13.52
CA TRP A 77 9.71 2.47 13.30
C TRP A 77 10.74 2.81 12.23
N LEU A 78 12.01 2.77 12.58
CA LEU A 78 13.12 3.12 11.68
C LEU A 78 14.21 2.05 11.69
N CYS A 79 15.00 1.96 10.63
CA CYS A 79 16.28 1.25 10.71
C CYS A 79 17.29 2.08 11.53
N GLN A 80 18.31 1.44 12.08
CA GLN A 80 19.33 2.10 12.94
C GLN A 80 19.94 3.34 12.27
N ARG A 81 20.22 3.28 10.96
CA ARG A 81 20.77 4.43 10.21
C ARG A 81 19.79 5.62 10.18
N CYS A 82 18.52 5.38 9.88
CA CYS A 82 17.52 6.43 9.83
C CYS A 82 17.20 6.97 11.22
N ALA A 83 17.16 6.13 12.26
CA ALA A 83 17.01 6.56 13.65
C ALA A 83 18.12 7.54 14.06
N LYS A 84 19.38 7.19 13.75
CA LYS A 84 20.50 8.08 14.00
C LYS A 84 20.44 9.39 13.21
N LEU A 85 19.98 9.31 11.95
CA LEU A 85 19.84 10.47 11.08
C LEU A 85 18.82 11.49 11.62
N VAL A 86 17.64 11.03 12.03
CA VAL A 86 16.58 11.93 12.50
C VAL A 86 16.88 12.58 13.84
N ASP A 87 17.69 11.94 14.67
CA ASP A 87 18.14 12.51 15.95
C ASP A 87 19.26 13.54 15.78
N ASN A 88 20.08 13.41 14.74
CA ASN A 88 21.18 14.33 14.46
C ASN A 88 20.74 15.61 13.74
N ASP A 89 19.59 15.59 13.04
CA ASP A 89 19.10 16.75 12.27
C ASP A 89 17.60 16.98 12.56
N ALA A 90 17.32 17.36 13.80
CA ALA A 90 15.94 17.59 14.27
C ALA A 90 15.25 18.78 13.57
N SER A 91 16.00 19.70 12.99
CA SER A 91 15.45 20.85 12.26
C SER A 91 14.86 20.43 10.91
N LYS A 92 15.47 19.45 10.25
CA LYS A 92 14.97 18.86 9.01
C LYS A 92 13.91 17.79 9.24
N TYR A 93 14.09 16.97 10.28
CA TYR A 93 13.20 15.87 10.63
C TYR A 93 12.29 16.28 11.78
N THR A 94 11.33 17.16 11.48
CA THR A 94 10.37 17.72 12.45
C THR A 94 9.37 16.65 12.92
N VAL A 95 8.57 16.99 13.94
CA VAL A 95 7.47 16.14 14.43
C VAL A 95 6.53 15.77 13.29
N ASP A 96 6.11 16.74 12.46
CA ASP A 96 5.18 16.53 11.35
C ASP A 96 5.76 15.61 10.28
N VAL A 97 7.05 15.72 9.97
CA VAL A 97 7.75 14.85 9.03
C VAL A 97 7.73 13.40 9.52
N LEU A 98 8.07 13.17 10.78
CA LEU A 98 8.11 11.82 11.36
C LEU A 98 6.71 11.21 11.51
N ALA A 99 5.72 11.99 11.89
CA ALA A 99 4.32 11.58 11.93
C ALA A 99 3.81 11.22 10.53
N GLY A 100 4.12 12.02 9.52
CA GLY A 100 3.79 11.74 8.12
C GLY A 100 4.47 10.47 7.60
N TRP A 101 5.73 10.20 7.97
CA TRP A 101 6.40 8.95 7.63
C TRP A 101 5.71 7.73 8.22
N LYS A 102 5.28 7.82 9.49
CA LYS A 102 4.52 6.75 10.17
C LYS A 102 3.23 6.43 9.41
N VAL A 103 2.41 7.44 9.14
CA VAL A 103 1.12 7.28 8.43
C VAL A 103 1.35 6.65 7.05
N THR A 104 2.33 7.15 6.30
CA THR A 104 2.66 6.63 4.96
C THR A 104 3.13 5.18 5.02
N ALA A 105 3.99 4.84 5.97
CA ALA A 105 4.51 3.48 6.13
C ALA A 105 3.42 2.48 6.52
N GLU A 106 2.51 2.86 7.42
CA GLU A 106 1.37 2.03 7.82
C GLU A 106 0.40 1.82 6.65
N ALA A 107 0.11 2.87 5.87
CA ALA A 107 -0.70 2.76 4.66
C ALA A 107 -0.05 1.86 3.60
N ASN A 108 1.28 1.93 3.43
CA ASN A 108 2.01 1.06 2.52
C ASN A 108 2.00 -0.40 2.99
N ALA A 109 2.16 -0.66 4.29
CA ALA A 109 2.07 -1.99 4.86
C ALA A 109 0.66 -2.58 4.68
N MET A 110 -0.39 -1.79 4.93
CA MET A 110 -1.78 -2.21 4.71
C MET A 110 -2.01 -2.57 3.24
N ARG A 111 -1.55 -1.75 2.29
CA ARG A 111 -1.64 -2.05 0.85
C ARG A 111 -0.92 -3.35 0.47
N SER A 112 0.23 -3.62 1.08
CA SER A 112 0.99 -4.85 0.82
C SER A 112 0.26 -6.14 1.28
N LEU A 113 -0.73 -6.04 2.16
CA LEU A 113 -1.56 -7.20 2.55
C LEU A 113 -2.46 -7.68 1.41
N PHE A 114 -2.79 -6.81 0.46
CA PHE A 114 -3.62 -7.16 -0.71
C PHE A 114 -2.80 -7.71 -1.88
N GLY A 115 -1.52 -7.99 -1.69
CA GLY A 115 -0.59 -8.47 -2.70
C GLY A 115 0.33 -7.35 -3.23
N ASN A 116 1.55 -7.73 -3.56
CA ASN A 116 2.50 -6.80 -4.19
C ASN A 116 2.28 -6.82 -5.71
N PRO A 117 1.86 -5.70 -6.32
CA PRO A 117 1.71 -5.63 -7.76
C PRO A 117 3.06 -5.70 -8.52
N ASP A 118 4.19 -5.47 -7.83
CA ASP A 118 5.54 -5.53 -8.38
C ASP A 118 6.15 -6.95 -8.33
N SER A 119 5.31 -8.01 -8.36
CA SER A 119 5.85 -9.37 -8.42
C SER A 119 6.50 -9.64 -9.79
N GLU A 120 7.64 -10.31 -9.78
CA GLU A 120 8.45 -10.68 -10.96
C GLU A 120 7.72 -11.48 -12.06
N PHE A 121 6.45 -11.83 -11.82
CA PHE A 121 5.61 -12.63 -12.73
C PHE A 121 4.60 -11.80 -13.54
N LEU A 122 4.66 -10.46 -13.48
CA LEU A 122 3.76 -9.65 -14.30
C LEU A 122 4.22 -9.69 -15.76
N PRO A 123 3.33 -9.97 -16.73
CA PRO A 123 3.64 -9.88 -18.14
C PRO A 123 4.22 -8.50 -18.47
N GLN A 124 5.29 -8.51 -19.27
CA GLN A 124 5.93 -7.26 -19.69
C GLN A 124 5.07 -6.53 -20.73
N PRO A 125 5.17 -5.20 -20.81
CA PRO A 125 4.47 -4.45 -21.85
C PRO A 125 4.90 -4.93 -23.25
N VAL A 126 3.99 -4.92 -24.19
CA VAL A 126 4.26 -5.30 -25.60
C VAL A 126 5.11 -4.25 -26.33
N SER A 127 5.21 -3.05 -25.78
CA SER A 127 6.09 -1.97 -26.24
C SER A 127 7.11 -1.63 -25.17
N ALA A 128 8.33 -1.30 -25.58
CA ALA A 128 9.37 -0.77 -24.68
C ALA A 128 8.99 0.58 -24.04
N LYS A 129 7.97 1.25 -24.60
CA LYS A 129 7.37 2.48 -24.06
C LYS A 129 5.96 2.19 -23.59
N HIS A 130 5.63 2.66 -22.43
CA HIS A 130 4.27 2.64 -21.90
C HIS A 130 4.01 3.89 -21.07
N VAL A 131 2.74 4.25 -20.91
CA VAL A 131 2.32 5.28 -19.97
C VAL A 131 2.66 4.84 -18.54
N PRO A 132 3.21 5.71 -17.68
CA PRO A 132 3.47 5.36 -16.29
C PRO A 132 2.23 4.82 -15.59
N ILE A 133 2.39 3.74 -14.84
CA ILE A 133 1.32 3.18 -14.01
C ILE A 133 1.43 3.84 -12.64
N PRO A 134 0.41 4.61 -12.20
CA PRO A 134 0.39 5.17 -10.86
C PRO A 134 0.31 4.06 -9.81
N ASN A 135 0.69 4.36 -8.57
CA ASN A 135 0.52 3.41 -7.48
C ASN A 135 -0.98 3.28 -7.12
N ILE A 136 -1.60 2.23 -7.63
CA ILE A 136 -3.04 1.95 -7.47
C ILE A 136 -3.34 0.78 -6.52
N GLY A 137 -2.33 0.08 -6.01
CA GLY A 137 -2.52 -1.07 -5.12
C GLY A 137 -3.26 -0.71 -3.83
N GLY A 138 -4.27 -1.49 -3.49
CA GLY A 138 -5.09 -1.29 -2.30
C GLY A 138 -6.05 -0.09 -2.35
N LEU A 139 -6.09 0.68 -3.45
CA LEU A 139 -7.10 1.72 -3.66
C LEU A 139 -8.45 1.10 -4.06
N THR A 140 -9.54 1.81 -3.81
CA THR A 140 -10.83 1.47 -4.43
C THR A 140 -10.72 1.56 -5.95
N TYR A 141 -11.59 0.87 -6.67
CA TYR A 141 -11.56 0.96 -8.13
C TYR A 141 -11.80 2.39 -8.63
N ASP A 142 -12.69 3.15 -7.99
CA ASP A 142 -12.99 4.55 -8.34
C ASP A 142 -11.75 5.44 -8.26
N GLU A 143 -10.97 5.32 -7.18
CA GLU A 143 -9.73 6.06 -6.98
C GLU A 143 -8.66 5.64 -8.00
N ALA A 144 -8.47 4.32 -8.17
CA ALA A 144 -7.50 3.77 -9.10
C ALA A 144 -7.80 4.18 -10.55
N ARG A 145 -9.07 4.10 -10.97
CA ARG A 145 -9.54 4.54 -12.28
C ARG A 145 -9.24 6.02 -12.53
N THR A 146 -9.52 6.87 -11.54
CA THR A 146 -9.23 8.31 -11.63
C THR A 146 -7.75 8.57 -11.85
N LEU A 147 -6.86 7.88 -11.12
CA LEU A 147 -5.41 8.02 -11.28
C LEU A 147 -4.92 7.51 -12.63
N LEU A 148 -5.46 6.39 -13.11
CA LEU A 148 -5.11 5.82 -14.42
C LEU A 148 -5.49 6.76 -15.55
N LEU A 149 -6.72 7.30 -15.54
CA LEU A 149 -7.17 8.29 -16.53
C LEU A 149 -6.27 9.52 -16.54
N LYS A 150 -5.93 10.04 -15.36
CA LYS A 150 -5.03 11.19 -15.21
C LYS A 150 -3.61 10.90 -15.72
N ALA A 151 -3.15 9.68 -15.60
CA ALA A 151 -1.85 9.25 -16.12
C ALA A 151 -1.84 9.07 -17.64
N GLY A 152 -3.01 8.97 -18.30
CA GLY A 152 -3.14 8.80 -19.75
C GLY A 152 -3.60 7.42 -20.19
N TRP A 153 -3.93 6.53 -19.26
CA TRP A 153 -4.58 5.25 -19.57
C TRP A 153 -6.04 5.49 -19.95
N GLN A 154 -6.52 4.80 -20.97
CA GLN A 154 -7.91 4.91 -21.45
C GLN A 154 -8.66 3.62 -21.15
N PRO A 155 -9.92 3.68 -20.64
CA PRO A 155 -10.75 2.51 -20.46
C PRO A 155 -10.98 1.84 -21.81
N ARG A 156 -10.74 0.55 -21.86
CA ARG A 156 -10.95 -0.20 -23.09
C ARG A 156 -12.24 -0.98 -23.02
N MET A 157 -13.18 -0.58 -23.85
CA MET A 157 -14.37 -1.34 -24.12
C MET A 157 -14.08 -2.36 -25.22
N ASN A 158 -14.17 -3.66 -24.91
CA ASN A 158 -13.89 -4.71 -25.86
C ASN A 158 -15.18 -5.27 -26.48
N HIS A 159 -15.48 -4.94 -27.71
CA HIS A 159 -16.71 -5.35 -28.40
C HIS A 159 -16.87 -6.86 -28.60
N TRP A 160 -15.80 -7.62 -28.46
CA TRP A 160 -15.78 -9.06 -28.77
C TRP A 160 -15.84 -9.96 -27.52
N THR A 161 -15.43 -9.47 -26.39
CA THR A 161 -15.43 -10.20 -25.12
C THR A 161 -16.43 -9.59 -24.12
N TYR A 162 -17.47 -8.91 -24.67
CA TYR A 162 -18.46 -8.30 -23.83
C TYR A 162 -19.18 -9.34 -23.05
N ALA A 163 -18.79 -9.27 -21.85
CA ALA A 163 -19.74 -9.48 -20.80
C ALA A 163 -21.00 -8.66 -21.08
N SER A 164 -22.09 -9.32 -21.35
CA SER A 164 -23.39 -8.69 -21.30
C SER A 164 -23.73 -8.40 -19.83
N LYS A 165 -24.73 -7.55 -19.56
CA LYS A 165 -25.24 -7.36 -18.20
C LYS A 165 -25.55 -8.71 -17.52
N SER A 166 -25.92 -9.74 -18.29
CA SER A 166 -26.21 -11.08 -17.78
C SER A 166 -24.94 -11.80 -17.29
N ASP A 167 -23.77 -11.53 -17.86
CA ASP A 167 -22.50 -12.13 -17.47
C ASP A 167 -21.93 -11.42 -16.22
N MET A 168 -22.32 -10.17 -15.98
CA MET A 168 -21.95 -9.38 -14.82
C MET A 168 -22.76 -9.68 -13.55
N LYS A 169 -23.70 -10.60 -13.59
CA LYS A 169 -24.57 -10.96 -12.44
C LYS A 169 -23.83 -11.65 -11.28
N TYR A 170 -22.58 -12.05 -11.47
CA TYR A 170 -21.79 -12.71 -10.43
C TYR A 170 -20.88 -11.73 -9.67
N GLY A 171 -20.71 -11.97 -8.38
CA GLY A 171 -19.88 -11.13 -7.51
C GLY A 171 -20.23 -9.64 -7.65
N ASN A 172 -19.22 -8.78 -7.73
CA ASN A 172 -19.41 -7.33 -7.85
C ASN A 172 -19.64 -6.85 -9.29
N GLY A 173 -19.78 -7.74 -10.26
CA GLY A 173 -19.86 -7.36 -11.67
C GLY A 173 -20.96 -6.39 -11.98
N LEU A 174 -22.17 -6.66 -11.48
CA LEU A 174 -23.35 -5.81 -11.70
C LEU A 174 -23.18 -4.42 -11.07
N HIS A 175 -22.63 -4.35 -9.87
CA HIS A 175 -22.36 -3.08 -9.18
C HIS A 175 -21.46 -2.16 -10.02
N PHE A 176 -20.35 -2.67 -10.54
CA PHE A 176 -19.46 -1.87 -11.39
C PHE A 176 -20.07 -1.54 -12.75
N TRP A 177 -20.81 -2.48 -13.32
CA TRP A 177 -21.50 -2.26 -14.60
C TRP A 177 -22.54 -1.13 -14.49
N GLU A 178 -23.34 -1.12 -13.42
CA GLU A 178 -24.38 -0.10 -13.19
C GLU A 178 -23.79 1.28 -12.83
N LYS A 179 -22.57 1.33 -12.27
CA LYS A 179 -21.79 2.55 -12.14
C LYS A 179 -21.25 3.09 -13.47
N GLY A 180 -21.44 2.36 -14.59
CA GLY A 180 -20.98 2.78 -15.90
C GLY A 180 -19.51 2.42 -16.21
N TYR A 181 -18.89 1.50 -15.45
CA TYR A 181 -17.53 1.03 -15.70
C TYR A 181 -17.53 -0.11 -16.72
N HIS A 182 -17.82 0.24 -17.97
CA HIS A 182 -17.97 -0.73 -19.06
C HIS A 182 -16.65 -1.30 -19.58
N GLU A 183 -15.53 -0.87 -19.05
CA GLU A 183 -14.20 -1.50 -19.22
C GLU A 183 -14.03 -2.79 -18.40
N ILE A 184 -15.03 -3.16 -17.60
CA ILE A 184 -15.04 -4.44 -16.90
C ILE A 184 -15.08 -5.59 -17.89
N ARG A 185 -14.18 -6.56 -17.75
CA ARG A 185 -14.06 -7.73 -18.63
C ARG A 185 -14.70 -8.98 -18.05
N GLN A 186 -14.49 -9.18 -16.77
CA GLN A 186 -14.90 -10.41 -16.09
C GLN A 186 -15.22 -10.13 -14.63
N ALA A 187 -16.25 -10.79 -14.14
CA ALA A 187 -16.58 -10.87 -12.73
C ALA A 187 -16.69 -12.35 -12.32
N MET A 188 -16.11 -12.71 -11.19
CA MET A 188 -16.07 -14.09 -10.71
C MET A 188 -16.90 -14.26 -9.45
N GLY A 189 -17.79 -15.25 -9.44
CA GLY A 189 -18.59 -15.63 -8.29
C GLY A 189 -17.91 -16.63 -7.33
N THR A 190 -16.59 -16.47 -7.12
CA THR A 190 -15.79 -17.43 -6.32
C THR A 190 -15.74 -17.09 -4.83
N GLY A 191 -16.55 -16.14 -4.36
CA GLY A 191 -16.53 -15.67 -2.97
C GLY A 191 -15.42 -14.67 -2.65
N MET A 192 -14.53 -14.38 -3.60
CA MET A 192 -13.49 -13.35 -3.47
C MET A 192 -13.85 -12.01 -4.10
N GLY A 193 -15.01 -11.91 -4.75
CA GLY A 193 -15.49 -10.72 -5.43
C GLY A 193 -14.54 -10.19 -6.52
N LEU A 194 -13.79 -11.10 -7.19
CA LEU A 194 -12.81 -10.69 -8.19
C LEU A 194 -13.47 -10.09 -9.42
N CYS A 195 -13.00 -8.90 -9.82
CA CYS A 195 -13.37 -8.26 -11.09
C CYS A 195 -12.10 -7.82 -11.82
N SER A 196 -12.09 -7.93 -13.16
CA SER A 196 -11.01 -7.44 -14.00
C SER A 196 -11.47 -6.35 -14.94
N PHE A 197 -10.63 -5.33 -15.14
CA PHE A 197 -10.90 -4.14 -15.94
C PHE A 197 -9.76 -3.90 -16.91
N ALA A 198 -10.07 -3.48 -18.14
CA ALA A 198 -9.10 -3.28 -19.19
C ALA A 198 -8.87 -1.79 -19.50
N PHE A 199 -7.60 -1.43 -19.60
CA PHE A 199 -7.17 -0.11 -20.05
C PHE A 199 -6.18 -0.26 -21.21
N GLU A 200 -6.06 0.78 -22.03
CA GLU A 200 -5.10 0.84 -23.12
C GLU A 200 -4.35 2.17 -23.09
N ASP A 201 -3.07 2.16 -23.43
CA ASP A 201 -2.27 3.36 -23.56
C ASP A 201 -2.07 3.77 -25.03
N VAL A 202 -1.49 4.95 -25.24
CA VAL A 202 -1.20 5.49 -26.59
C VAL A 202 -0.17 4.68 -27.37
N TYR A 203 0.54 3.77 -26.72
CA TYR A 203 1.54 2.90 -27.34
C TYR A 203 0.99 1.49 -27.66
N GLY A 204 -0.30 1.26 -27.40
CA GLY A 204 -0.99 0.00 -27.66
C GLY A 204 -0.78 -1.07 -26.59
N ASN A 205 -0.23 -0.70 -25.43
CA ASN A 205 -0.16 -1.62 -24.29
C ASN A 205 -1.52 -1.74 -23.64
N GLN A 206 -1.86 -2.95 -23.22
CA GLN A 206 -3.08 -3.21 -22.46
C GLN A 206 -2.73 -3.53 -21.01
N LEU A 207 -3.36 -2.79 -20.10
CA LEU A 207 -3.25 -2.97 -18.67
C LEU A 207 -4.54 -3.59 -18.15
N ILE A 208 -4.42 -4.72 -17.47
CA ILE A 208 -5.52 -5.35 -16.77
C ILE A 208 -5.40 -5.03 -15.29
N VAL A 209 -6.43 -4.43 -14.72
CA VAL A 209 -6.55 -4.15 -13.29
C VAL A 209 -7.53 -5.14 -12.67
N VAL A 210 -7.12 -5.79 -11.59
CA VAL A 210 -7.95 -6.78 -10.89
C VAL A 210 -8.25 -6.27 -9.48
N THR A 211 -9.54 -6.23 -9.15
CA THR A 211 -10.00 -5.94 -7.78
C THR A 211 -10.35 -7.22 -7.05
N ALA A 212 -10.26 -7.19 -5.72
CA ALA A 212 -10.70 -8.23 -4.81
C ALA A 212 -11.48 -7.61 -3.63
N GLY A 213 -12.33 -8.42 -3.01
CA GLY A 213 -13.22 -8.01 -1.93
C GLY A 213 -14.67 -7.88 -2.43
N GLU A 214 -15.62 -8.17 -1.56
CA GLU A 214 -17.04 -8.00 -1.88
C GLU A 214 -17.48 -6.56 -1.60
N VAL A 215 -18.34 -6.03 -2.46
CA VAL A 215 -19.02 -4.76 -2.22
C VAL A 215 -20.31 -5.05 -1.49
N ILE A 216 -20.39 -4.60 -0.22
CA ILE A 216 -21.56 -4.77 0.65
C ILE A 216 -21.89 -3.41 1.25
N GLU A 217 -22.91 -2.74 0.71
CA GLU A 217 -23.25 -1.35 1.08
C GLU A 217 -23.64 -1.24 2.57
N GLU A 218 -24.33 -2.24 3.12
CA GLU A 218 -24.82 -2.24 4.50
C GLU A 218 -23.70 -2.14 5.55
N ILE A 219 -22.50 -2.58 5.21
CA ILE A 219 -21.35 -2.55 6.11
C ILE A 219 -20.19 -1.71 5.57
N ASN A 220 -20.43 -0.91 4.53
CA ASN A 220 -19.42 -0.10 3.84
C ASN A 220 -18.19 -0.92 3.37
N ALA A 221 -18.36 -2.20 3.06
CA ALA A 221 -17.32 -3.01 2.46
C ALA A 221 -17.22 -2.69 0.97
N THR A 222 -15.99 -2.55 0.47
CA THR A 222 -15.74 -2.26 -0.94
C THR A 222 -14.57 -3.08 -1.48
N ALA A 223 -14.58 -3.31 -2.80
CA ALA A 223 -13.49 -3.98 -3.48
C ALA A 223 -12.31 -3.03 -3.69
N HIS A 224 -11.10 -3.56 -3.53
CA HIS A 224 -9.86 -2.81 -3.71
C HIS A 224 -9.00 -3.44 -4.79
N VAL A 225 -8.16 -2.64 -5.44
CA VAL A 225 -7.20 -3.14 -6.42
C VAL A 225 -6.23 -4.09 -5.73
N TRP A 226 -6.27 -5.34 -6.16
CA TRP A 226 -5.42 -6.41 -5.67
C TRP A 226 -4.13 -6.53 -6.47
N ARG A 227 -4.24 -6.48 -7.84
CA ARG A 227 -3.09 -6.56 -8.74
C ARG A 227 -3.40 -5.92 -10.07
N TRP A 228 -2.38 -5.69 -10.89
CA TRP A 228 -2.49 -5.34 -12.30
C TRP A 228 -1.35 -5.97 -13.08
N TYR A 229 -1.53 -6.11 -14.38
CA TYR A 229 -0.53 -6.68 -15.28
C TYR A 229 -0.78 -6.23 -16.71
N PHE A 230 0.26 -6.29 -17.54
CA PHE A 230 0.11 -6.10 -18.98
C PHE A 230 -0.42 -7.37 -19.62
N GLU A 231 -1.39 -7.23 -20.51
CA GLU A 231 -1.89 -8.35 -21.32
C GLU A 231 -0.96 -8.60 -22.50
N THR A 232 -0.52 -9.85 -22.71
CA THR A 232 0.32 -10.24 -23.84
C THR A 232 -0.52 -10.47 -25.10
N ASN A 233 0.11 -10.40 -26.29
CA ASN A 233 -0.57 -10.65 -27.56
C ASN A 233 -1.18 -12.06 -27.66
N GLU A 234 -0.59 -13.06 -27.00
CA GLU A 234 -1.11 -14.43 -26.95
C GLU A 234 -2.43 -14.56 -26.17
N GLN A 235 -2.72 -13.63 -25.27
CA GLN A 235 -3.95 -13.60 -24.48
C GLN A 235 -5.08 -12.80 -25.17
N ARG A 236 -4.77 -12.21 -26.36
CA ARG A 236 -5.72 -11.40 -27.15
C ARG A 236 -6.50 -12.21 -28.17
N ALA A 237 -6.12 -13.46 -28.45
CA ALA A 237 -6.77 -14.40 -29.34
C ALA A 237 -7.75 -15.31 -28.57
#